data_8fa6d298f582406979820ac2666553d3
#
_entry.id   8fa6d298f582406979820ac2666553d3
#
_cell.length_a   1.000
_cell.length_b   1.000
_cell.length_c   1.000
_cell.angle_alpha   90.00
_cell.angle_beta   90.00
_cell.angle_gamma   90.00
#
_symmetry.space_group_name_H-M   'P 1'
#
loop_
_entity.id
_entity.type
_entity.pdbx_description
1 polymer ?
#
loop_
_entity_poly.entity_id
_entity_poly.type
_entity_poly.pdbx_seq_one_letter_code
_entity_poly.pdbx_strand_id
1 'polypeptide(L)'
;YQGEALTGEERAMTRRIPAVAASLISAIPRLEEVERILAYQSKRFDGGGLPADDVMGDALPVGARMLKIVLDYDHLISRGNQPDRALDTLRGRHGSYDPGMLRAFANVKGCRPRQEVREVRLRELGEGMVFAEDLTAGKNCVILVARGQTVTLQLMERIWNFSRRMSVNEPIRVVIDGTSAQHRERPAKERREMA
;
A
#
# COMPACT_ATOMS: atom_id res chain seq x y z
N TYR A 1 8.71 21.27 20.24
CA TYR A 1 8.65 21.77 18.86
C TYR A 1 7.20 22.02 18.55
N GLN A 2 6.78 23.27 18.58
CA GLN A 2 5.45 23.73 18.16
C GLN A 2 5.41 23.72 16.64
N GLY A 3 4.36 23.13 16.06
CA GLY A 3 4.22 22.80 14.63
C GLY A 3 4.01 23.99 13.70
N GLU A 4 4.90 24.97 13.71
CA GLU A 4 4.94 26.00 12.69
C GLU A 4 5.44 25.44 11.37
N ALA A 5 4.81 25.87 10.29
CA ALA A 5 5.22 25.46 8.95
C ALA A 5 6.60 26.05 8.64
N LEU A 6 7.57 25.16 8.36
CA LEU A 6 8.93 25.55 7.98
C LEU A 6 8.92 26.62 6.87
N THR A 7 9.74 27.64 7.03
CA THR A 7 10.02 28.65 6.00
C THR A 7 10.69 28.03 4.77
N GLY A 8 10.76 28.74 3.67
CA GLY A 8 11.45 28.27 2.46
C GLY A 8 12.93 27.94 2.70
N GLU A 9 13.61 28.74 3.52
CA GLU A 9 15.02 28.55 3.88
C GLU A 9 15.21 27.32 4.78
N GLU A 10 14.38 27.13 5.79
CA GLU A 10 14.42 25.97 6.68
C GLU A 10 14.17 24.66 5.91
N ARG A 11 13.25 24.68 4.93
CA ARG A 11 13.05 23.52 4.04
C ARG A 11 14.28 23.23 3.18
N ALA A 12 14.96 24.27 2.68
CA ALA A 12 16.18 24.10 1.92
C ALA A 12 17.32 23.55 2.78
N MET A 13 17.44 24.02 4.03
CA MET A 13 18.40 23.47 5.00
C MET A 13 18.09 22.00 5.33
N THR A 14 16.83 21.68 5.61
CA THR A 14 16.40 20.30 5.92
C THR A 14 16.72 19.33 4.77
N ARG A 15 16.59 19.78 3.52
CA ARG A 15 16.94 18.96 2.34
C ARG A 15 18.44 18.67 2.23
N ARG A 16 19.31 19.49 2.84
CA ARG A 16 20.76 19.28 2.85
C ARG A 16 21.24 18.33 3.95
N ILE A 17 20.44 18.09 4.99
CA ILE A 17 20.82 17.27 6.13
C ILE A 17 21.37 15.89 5.71
N PRO A 18 20.75 15.14 4.78
CA PRO A 18 21.25 13.84 4.36
C PRO A 18 22.67 13.90 3.80
N ALA A 19 22.92 14.86 2.92
CA ALA A 19 24.24 15.03 2.29
C ALA A 19 25.31 15.47 3.30
N VAL A 20 24.98 16.35 4.23
CA VAL A 20 25.88 16.77 5.31
C VAL A 20 26.19 15.61 6.24
N ALA A 21 25.16 14.84 6.64
CA ALA A 21 25.37 13.66 7.48
C ALA A 21 26.27 12.63 6.82
N ALA A 22 26.05 12.33 5.54
CA ALA A 22 26.90 11.44 4.77
C ALA A 22 28.36 11.96 4.72
N SER A 23 28.57 13.25 4.45
CA SER A 23 29.93 13.83 4.39
C SER A 23 30.68 13.81 5.73
N LEU A 24 29.98 13.93 6.85
CA LEU A 24 30.60 13.87 8.19
C LEU A 24 31.16 12.47 8.52
N ILE A 25 30.58 11.42 7.99
CA ILE A 25 31.01 10.05 8.27
C ILE A 25 31.90 9.47 7.15
N SER A 26 31.99 10.12 6.00
CA SER A 26 32.76 9.61 4.83
C SER A 26 34.24 9.40 5.11
N ALA A 27 34.81 10.13 6.09
CA ALA A 27 36.20 9.97 6.52
C ALA A 27 36.43 8.79 7.49
N ILE A 28 35.36 8.13 7.96
CA ILE A 28 35.44 7.06 8.95
C ILE A 28 35.51 5.71 8.22
N PRO A 29 36.61 4.96 8.33
CA PRO A 29 36.74 3.65 7.67
C PRO A 29 35.63 2.68 8.10
N ARG A 30 35.18 1.85 7.17
CA ARG A 30 34.13 0.81 7.33
C ARG A 30 32.72 1.35 7.52
N LEU A 31 32.47 2.63 7.26
CA LEU A 31 31.13 3.24 7.27
C LEU A 31 30.61 3.60 5.87
N GLU A 32 31.21 3.11 4.81
CA GLU A 32 30.85 3.42 3.42
C GLU A 32 29.40 3.03 3.11
N GLU A 33 28.92 1.91 3.68
CA GLU A 33 27.52 1.49 3.52
C GLU A 33 26.57 2.42 4.30
N VAL A 34 26.96 2.84 5.51
CA VAL A 34 26.16 3.79 6.31
C VAL A 34 26.11 5.15 5.63
N GLU A 35 27.23 5.61 5.06
CA GLU A 35 27.27 6.83 4.27
C GLU A 35 26.25 6.78 3.12
N ARG A 36 26.28 5.69 2.34
CA ARG A 36 25.31 5.47 1.25
C ARG A 36 23.86 5.48 1.76
N ILE A 37 23.58 4.82 2.86
CA ILE A 37 22.24 4.80 3.47
C ILE A 37 21.78 6.23 3.80
N LEU A 38 22.64 7.04 4.43
CA LEU A 38 22.32 8.41 4.79
C LEU A 38 22.16 9.31 3.55
N ALA A 39 23.02 9.15 2.55
CA ALA A 39 22.91 9.93 1.30
C ALA A 39 21.58 9.69 0.59
N TYR A 40 21.08 8.46 0.58
CA TYR A 40 19.87 8.05 -0.15
C TYR A 40 18.59 8.03 0.71
N GLN A 41 18.64 8.40 1.99
CA GLN A 41 17.49 8.30 2.90
C GLN A 41 16.26 9.10 2.47
N SER A 42 16.44 10.11 1.61
CA SER A 42 15.34 10.93 1.08
C SER A 42 14.90 10.54 -0.34
N LYS A 43 15.65 9.62 -0.98
CA LYS A 43 15.36 9.15 -2.33
C LYS A 43 14.11 8.30 -2.35
N ARG A 44 13.29 8.48 -3.39
CA ARG A 44 12.08 7.70 -3.61
C ARG A 44 12.41 6.39 -4.31
N PHE A 45 11.60 5.38 -4.13
CA PHE A 45 11.77 4.08 -4.76
C PHE A 45 11.69 4.15 -6.29
N ASP A 46 10.88 5.08 -6.83
CA ASP A 46 10.74 5.36 -8.27
C ASP A 46 11.89 6.21 -8.86
N GLY A 47 12.91 6.52 -8.08
CA GLY A 47 14.06 7.33 -8.50
C GLY A 47 13.92 8.83 -8.29
N GLY A 48 12.77 9.33 -7.89
CA GLY A 48 12.58 10.74 -7.57
C GLY A 48 13.28 11.17 -6.28
N GLY A 49 13.52 12.44 -6.11
CA GLY A 49 14.16 13.01 -4.92
C GLY A 49 15.67 13.16 -5.03
N LEU A 50 16.35 13.29 -3.88
CA LEU A 50 17.79 13.51 -3.82
C LEU A 50 18.52 12.27 -3.26
N PRO A 51 19.75 12.00 -3.72
CA PRO A 51 20.50 12.69 -4.79
C PRO A 51 19.83 12.54 -6.16
N ALA A 52 20.08 13.50 -7.07
CA ALA A 52 19.54 13.50 -8.42
C ALA A 52 20.42 12.64 -9.35
N ASP A 53 20.23 11.33 -9.27
CA ASP A 53 20.92 10.31 -10.06
C ASP A 53 19.91 9.23 -10.51
N ASP A 54 20.35 8.27 -11.29
CA ASP A 54 19.51 7.21 -11.86
C ASP A 54 19.28 6.01 -10.92
N VAL A 55 19.75 6.08 -9.66
CA VAL A 55 19.59 5.00 -8.69
C VAL A 55 18.13 4.91 -8.22
N MET A 56 17.49 3.77 -8.45
CA MET A 56 16.09 3.55 -8.11
C MET A 56 15.79 2.08 -7.80
N GLY A 57 14.63 1.82 -7.24
CA GLY A 57 14.16 0.46 -6.98
C GLY A 57 15.09 -0.31 -6.04
N ASP A 58 15.41 -1.54 -6.42
CA ASP A 58 16.27 -2.42 -5.63
C ASP A 58 17.76 -2.04 -5.64
N ALA A 59 18.18 -1.11 -6.52
CA ALA A 59 19.52 -0.55 -6.50
C ALA A 59 19.76 0.41 -5.33
N LEU A 60 18.68 0.92 -4.70
CA LEU A 60 18.76 1.70 -3.48
C LEU A 60 19.19 0.85 -2.29
N PRO A 61 20.08 1.34 -1.41
CA PRO A 61 20.45 0.63 -0.19
C PRO A 61 19.20 0.26 0.64
N VAL A 62 19.17 -0.98 1.15
CA VAL A 62 18.06 -1.49 1.96
C VAL A 62 17.76 -0.56 3.14
N GLY A 63 18.80 -0.10 3.86
CA GLY A 63 18.65 0.83 4.98
C GLY A 63 18.07 2.18 4.57
N ALA A 64 18.40 2.70 3.38
CA ALA A 64 17.82 3.94 2.87
C ALA A 64 16.33 3.80 2.58
N ARG A 65 15.91 2.68 1.95
CA ARG A 65 14.49 2.36 1.71
C ARG A 65 13.70 2.26 3.02
N MET A 66 14.28 1.66 4.05
CA MET A 66 13.68 1.57 5.39
C MET A 66 13.60 2.94 6.07
N LEU A 67 14.70 3.71 6.09
CA LEU A 67 14.73 5.04 6.70
C LEU A 67 13.70 5.97 6.07
N LYS A 68 13.55 5.93 4.75
CA LYS A 68 12.54 6.74 4.05
C LYS A 68 11.14 6.54 4.60
N ILE A 69 10.74 5.29 4.84
CA ILE A 69 9.42 4.94 5.41
C ILE A 69 9.31 5.45 6.84
N VAL A 70 10.32 5.16 7.67
CA VAL A 70 10.30 5.50 9.09
C VAL A 70 10.28 7.01 9.31
N LEU A 71 11.12 7.76 8.60
CA LEU A 71 11.21 9.23 8.73
C LEU A 71 9.92 9.91 8.25
N ASP A 72 9.33 9.47 7.15
CA ASP A 72 8.09 10.04 6.66
C ASP A 72 6.90 9.69 7.59
N TYR A 73 6.89 8.49 8.17
CA TYR A 73 5.91 8.10 9.17
C TYR A 73 6.04 8.95 10.44
N ASP A 74 7.25 9.07 10.99
CA ASP A 74 7.53 9.86 12.19
C ASP A 74 7.13 11.33 11.99
N HIS A 75 7.43 11.89 10.83
CA HIS A 75 7.01 13.23 10.47
C HIS A 75 5.47 13.40 10.47
N LEU A 76 4.72 12.41 10.02
CA LEU A 76 3.25 12.44 10.07
C LEU A 76 2.75 12.35 11.50
N ILE A 77 3.31 11.46 12.31
CA ILE A 77 2.95 11.31 13.74
C ILE A 77 3.26 12.59 14.52
N SER A 78 4.43 13.20 14.32
CA SER A 78 4.85 14.45 14.96
C SER A 78 3.92 15.63 14.64
N ARG A 79 3.19 15.54 13.51
CA ARG A 79 2.14 16.50 13.12
C ARG A 79 0.76 16.18 13.69
N GLY A 80 0.66 15.22 14.59
CA GLY A 80 -0.59 14.84 15.26
C GLY A 80 -1.48 13.89 14.45
N ASN A 81 -0.97 13.29 13.35
CA ASN A 81 -1.75 12.27 12.66
C ASN A 81 -1.86 11.01 13.51
N GLN A 82 -3.03 10.39 13.50
CA GLN A 82 -3.21 9.07 14.09
C GLN A 82 -2.41 8.02 13.31
N PRO A 83 -1.89 6.96 13.97
CA PRO A 83 -1.06 5.93 13.35
C PRO A 83 -1.65 5.33 12.06
N ASP A 84 -2.94 5.01 12.07
CA ASP A 84 -3.63 4.43 10.91
C ASP A 84 -3.68 5.41 9.74
N ARG A 85 -4.02 6.69 10.00
CA ARG A 85 -4.04 7.74 8.98
C ARG A 85 -2.66 8.04 8.42
N ALA A 86 -1.62 7.98 9.25
CA ALA A 86 -0.24 8.13 8.80
C ALA A 86 0.13 7.02 7.82
N LEU A 87 -0.18 5.76 8.13
CA LEU A 87 0.07 4.63 7.22
C LEU A 87 -0.73 4.72 5.92
N ASP A 88 -2.01 5.12 5.99
CA ASP A 88 -2.83 5.30 4.79
C ASP A 88 -2.26 6.43 3.91
N THR A 89 -1.75 7.49 4.52
CA THR A 89 -1.06 8.56 3.80
C THR A 89 0.19 8.05 3.09
N LEU A 90 1.00 7.21 3.76
CA LEU A 90 2.18 6.60 3.12
C LEU A 90 1.78 5.68 1.95
N ARG A 91 0.76 4.85 2.14
CA ARG A 91 0.23 3.96 1.08
C ARG A 91 -0.25 4.74 -0.15
N GLY A 92 -0.85 5.90 0.05
CA GLY A 92 -1.31 6.79 -1.03
C GLY A 92 -0.20 7.45 -1.83
N ARG A 93 1.07 7.46 -1.34
CA ARG A 93 2.22 8.04 -2.06
C ARG A 93 2.86 7.03 -3.00
N HIS A 94 2.16 6.72 -4.10
CA HIS A 94 2.63 5.75 -5.08
C HIS A 94 4.05 6.04 -5.58
N GLY A 95 4.86 5.00 -5.74
CA GLY A 95 6.25 5.09 -6.20
C GLY A 95 7.25 5.63 -5.16
N SER A 96 6.79 6.18 -4.04
CA SER A 96 7.70 6.77 -3.05
C SER A 96 8.45 5.74 -2.21
N TYR A 97 7.87 4.59 -1.96
CA TYR A 97 8.39 3.57 -1.04
C TYR A 97 8.48 2.20 -1.69
N ASP A 98 9.38 1.37 -1.18
CA ASP A 98 9.41 -0.06 -1.47
C ASP A 98 8.10 -0.71 -0.95
N PRO A 99 7.30 -1.33 -1.83
CA PRO A 99 6.00 -1.88 -1.43
C PRO A 99 6.11 -3.03 -0.42
N GLY A 100 7.17 -3.84 -0.53
CA GLY A 100 7.42 -4.95 0.38
C GLY A 100 7.75 -4.46 1.79
N MET A 101 8.65 -3.47 1.88
CA MET A 101 9.05 -2.88 3.16
C MET A 101 7.93 -2.08 3.80
N LEU A 102 7.15 -1.31 3.03
CA LEU A 102 6.01 -0.58 3.57
C LEU A 102 4.97 -1.53 4.16
N ARG A 103 4.72 -2.67 3.51
CA ARG A 103 3.83 -3.71 4.02
C ARG A 103 4.37 -4.33 5.31
N ALA A 104 5.65 -4.67 5.36
CA ALA A 104 6.30 -5.20 6.56
C ALA A 104 6.23 -4.20 7.72
N PHE A 105 6.51 -2.92 7.46
CA PHE A 105 6.41 -1.85 8.45
C PHE A 105 5.00 -1.69 9.02
N ALA A 106 3.98 -1.73 8.15
CA ALA A 106 2.58 -1.65 8.57
C ALA A 106 2.18 -2.83 9.49
N ASN A 107 2.67 -4.05 9.18
CA ASN A 107 2.43 -5.22 10.01
C ASN A 107 3.07 -5.08 11.40
N VAL A 108 4.31 -4.57 11.48
CA VAL A 108 5.03 -4.33 12.76
C VAL A 108 4.31 -3.29 13.61
N LYS A 109 3.75 -2.25 13.00
CA LYS A 109 2.98 -1.23 13.74
C LYS A 109 1.61 -1.72 14.21
N GLY A 110 1.22 -2.96 13.89
CA GLY A 110 -0.07 -3.53 14.27
C GLY A 110 -1.27 -2.92 13.54
N CYS A 111 -1.00 -2.03 12.62
CA CYS A 111 -2.03 -1.43 11.78
C CYS A 111 -2.37 -2.41 10.65
N ARG A 112 -3.33 -3.28 10.89
CA ARG A 112 -3.92 -4.07 9.81
C ARG A 112 -4.53 -3.11 8.79
N PRO A 113 -4.41 -3.39 7.49
CA PRO A 113 -5.17 -2.63 6.50
C PRO A 113 -6.63 -2.62 6.96
N ARG A 114 -7.26 -1.44 6.94
CA ARG A 114 -8.66 -1.29 7.36
C ARG A 114 -9.49 -2.23 6.51
N GLN A 115 -9.90 -3.33 7.11
CA GLN A 115 -10.78 -4.29 6.46
C GLN A 115 -12.15 -3.63 6.38
N GLU A 116 -12.57 -3.31 5.18
CA GLU A 116 -13.89 -2.77 4.91
C GLU A 116 -14.81 -3.92 4.48
N VAL A 117 -15.89 -4.12 5.21
CA VAL A 117 -16.93 -5.05 4.78
C VAL A 117 -17.77 -4.33 3.73
N ARG A 118 -17.79 -4.88 2.53
CA ARG A 118 -18.57 -4.34 1.41
C ARG A 118 -19.59 -5.37 0.93
N GLU A 119 -20.76 -4.89 0.59
CA GLU A 119 -21.78 -5.68 -0.10
C GLU A 119 -21.53 -5.61 -1.60
N VAL A 120 -21.35 -6.77 -2.21
CA VAL A 120 -21.07 -6.91 -3.65
C VAL A 120 -22.06 -7.91 -4.27
N ARG A 121 -22.29 -7.76 -5.56
CA ARG A 121 -23.00 -8.77 -6.34
C ARG A 121 -22.01 -9.84 -6.83
N LEU A 122 -22.52 -10.99 -7.21
CA LEU A 122 -21.70 -12.10 -7.72
C LEU A 122 -20.74 -11.68 -8.86
N ARG A 123 -21.19 -10.81 -9.75
CA ARG A 123 -20.39 -10.26 -10.86
C ARG A 123 -19.25 -9.33 -10.44
N GLU A 124 -19.33 -8.81 -9.22
CA GLU A 124 -18.37 -7.87 -8.65
C GLU A 124 -17.35 -8.57 -7.74
N LEU A 125 -17.54 -9.88 -7.55
CA LEU A 125 -16.62 -10.71 -6.78
C LEU A 125 -15.25 -10.72 -7.46
N GLY A 126 -14.19 -10.45 -6.71
CA GLY A 126 -12.82 -10.37 -7.21
C GLY A 126 -11.87 -11.25 -6.42
N GLU A 127 -10.80 -11.67 -7.06
CA GLU A 127 -9.73 -12.44 -6.42
C GLU A 127 -9.11 -11.65 -5.25
N GLY A 128 -8.82 -12.35 -4.15
CA GLY A 128 -8.26 -11.77 -2.94
C GLY A 128 -9.28 -11.22 -1.94
N MET A 129 -10.56 -11.09 -2.31
CA MET A 129 -11.63 -10.78 -1.35
C MET A 129 -11.83 -11.94 -0.38
N VAL A 130 -12.27 -11.65 0.84
CA VAL A 130 -12.57 -12.68 1.86
C VAL A 130 -14.06 -12.63 2.20
N PHE A 131 -14.74 -13.76 2.21
CA PHE A 131 -16.14 -13.79 2.59
C PHE A 131 -16.33 -13.41 4.06
N ALA A 132 -17.10 -12.35 4.32
CA ALA A 132 -17.43 -11.89 5.68
C ALA A 132 -18.53 -12.77 6.31
N GLU A 133 -19.37 -13.39 5.50
CA GLU A 133 -20.47 -14.28 5.87
C GLU A 133 -20.46 -15.51 4.96
N ASP A 134 -21.23 -16.55 5.36
CA ASP A 134 -21.41 -17.72 4.52
C ASP A 134 -22.17 -17.37 3.23
N LEU A 135 -21.61 -17.75 2.09
CA LEU A 135 -22.29 -17.61 0.82
C LEU A 135 -23.31 -18.75 0.67
N THR A 136 -24.58 -18.39 0.53
CA THR A 136 -25.67 -19.37 0.45
C THR A 136 -26.39 -19.30 -0.89
N ALA A 137 -27.08 -20.37 -1.25
CA ALA A 137 -27.91 -20.43 -2.45
C ALA A 137 -29.27 -21.08 -2.19
N GLY A 138 -30.24 -20.65 -2.99
CA GLY A 138 -31.60 -21.16 -2.99
C GLY A 138 -32.41 -20.81 -1.74
N LYS A 139 -33.68 -21.21 -1.73
CA LYS A 139 -34.62 -20.97 -0.61
C LYS A 139 -34.21 -21.69 0.68
N ASN A 140 -33.49 -22.79 0.56
CA ASN A 140 -33.06 -23.63 1.69
C ASN A 140 -31.69 -23.17 2.27
N CYS A 141 -31.13 -22.03 1.84
CA CYS A 141 -29.88 -21.48 2.33
C CYS A 141 -28.72 -22.50 2.36
N VAL A 142 -28.55 -23.25 1.27
CA VAL A 142 -27.43 -24.19 1.16
C VAL A 142 -26.12 -23.41 1.14
N ILE A 143 -25.21 -23.71 2.07
CA ILE A 143 -23.91 -23.06 2.15
C ILE A 143 -23.03 -23.52 0.98
N LEU A 144 -22.63 -22.58 0.12
CA LEU A 144 -21.71 -22.81 -0.98
C LEU A 144 -20.26 -22.57 -0.57
N VAL A 145 -20.03 -21.53 0.22
CA VAL A 145 -18.71 -21.12 0.70
C VAL A 145 -18.85 -20.64 2.14
N ALA A 146 -17.98 -21.11 3.01
CA ALA A 146 -17.97 -20.68 4.41
C ALA A 146 -17.32 -19.29 4.55
N ARG A 147 -17.75 -18.55 5.56
CA ARG A 147 -17.12 -17.27 5.94
C ARG A 147 -15.62 -17.46 6.19
N GLY A 148 -14.83 -16.42 5.93
CA GLY A 148 -13.38 -16.42 6.13
C GLY A 148 -12.59 -17.03 4.98
N GLN A 149 -13.26 -17.63 3.98
CA GLN A 149 -12.59 -18.19 2.82
C GLN A 149 -12.21 -17.08 1.83
N THR A 150 -10.98 -17.14 1.33
CA THR A 150 -10.49 -16.18 0.32
C THR A 150 -11.00 -16.55 -1.08
N VAL A 151 -11.45 -15.57 -1.81
CA VAL A 151 -11.88 -15.71 -3.20
C VAL A 151 -10.66 -15.96 -4.08
N THR A 152 -10.60 -17.14 -4.72
CA THR A 152 -9.62 -17.51 -5.73
C THR A 152 -10.29 -17.67 -7.08
N LEU A 153 -9.53 -17.65 -8.17
CA LEU A 153 -10.06 -17.85 -9.53
C LEU A 153 -10.83 -19.16 -9.63
N GLN A 154 -10.29 -20.25 -9.06
CA GLN A 154 -10.94 -21.56 -9.06
C GLN A 154 -12.28 -21.55 -8.28
N LEU A 155 -12.31 -20.85 -7.14
CA LEU A 155 -13.52 -20.71 -6.34
C LEU A 155 -14.57 -19.89 -7.09
N MET A 156 -14.17 -18.82 -7.75
CA MET A 156 -15.06 -18.02 -8.60
C MET A 156 -15.69 -18.85 -9.71
N GLU A 157 -14.91 -19.64 -10.45
CA GLU A 157 -15.43 -20.53 -11.49
C GLU A 157 -16.44 -21.53 -10.95
N ARG A 158 -16.18 -22.10 -9.79
CA ARG A 158 -17.12 -23.02 -9.12
C ARG A 158 -18.43 -22.33 -8.76
N ILE A 159 -18.37 -21.13 -8.18
CA ILE A 159 -19.56 -20.34 -7.81
C ILE A 159 -20.34 -19.97 -9.08
N TRP A 160 -19.66 -19.54 -10.14
CA TRP A 160 -20.29 -19.19 -11.42
C TRP A 160 -20.99 -20.40 -12.06
N ASN A 161 -20.35 -21.56 -12.07
CA ASN A 161 -20.96 -22.80 -12.60
C ASN A 161 -22.18 -23.22 -11.75
N PHE A 162 -22.13 -23.00 -10.45
CA PHE A 162 -23.24 -23.30 -9.55
C PHE A 162 -24.40 -22.32 -9.74
N SER A 163 -24.10 -21.04 -9.94
CA SER A 163 -25.11 -19.97 -10.13
C SER A 163 -25.98 -20.18 -11.39
N ARG A 164 -25.50 -20.95 -12.35
CA ARG A 164 -26.30 -21.34 -13.54
C ARG A 164 -27.43 -22.33 -13.22
N ARG A 165 -27.32 -23.06 -12.10
CA ARG A 165 -28.27 -24.08 -11.69
C ARG A 165 -29.17 -23.65 -10.52
N MET A 166 -28.63 -22.84 -9.63
CA MET A 166 -29.32 -22.34 -8.45
C MET A 166 -29.01 -20.86 -8.23
N SER A 167 -30.02 -20.11 -7.84
CA SER A 167 -29.86 -18.68 -7.51
C SER A 167 -28.99 -18.51 -6.27
N VAL A 168 -27.87 -17.81 -6.39
CA VAL A 168 -27.01 -17.41 -5.27
C VAL A 168 -27.68 -16.26 -4.53
N ASN A 169 -27.66 -16.26 -3.22
CA ASN A 169 -28.27 -15.20 -2.41
C ASN A 169 -27.36 -13.96 -2.44
N GLU A 170 -27.90 -12.84 -2.89
CA GLU A 170 -27.26 -11.52 -2.93
C GLU A 170 -27.99 -10.55 -1.99
N PRO A 171 -27.29 -9.54 -1.43
CA PRO A 171 -25.90 -9.17 -1.64
C PRO A 171 -24.94 -10.10 -0.87
N ILE A 172 -23.69 -10.21 -1.40
CA ILE A 172 -22.60 -11.00 -0.80
C ILE A 172 -21.75 -10.05 0.02
N ARG A 173 -21.53 -10.34 1.31
CA ARG A 173 -20.64 -9.54 2.14
C ARG A 173 -19.23 -10.08 2.07
N VAL A 174 -18.32 -9.22 1.65
CA VAL A 174 -16.88 -9.51 1.54
C VAL A 174 -16.06 -8.48 2.28
N VAL A 175 -14.95 -8.93 2.83
CA VAL A 175 -13.90 -8.08 3.39
C VAL A 175 -12.93 -7.76 2.25
N ILE A 176 -12.68 -6.49 2.03
CA ILE A 176 -11.73 -5.99 1.05
C ILE A 176 -10.60 -5.32 1.81
N ASP A 177 -9.37 -5.65 1.50
CA ASP A 177 -8.22 -4.87 1.95
C ASP A 177 -8.25 -3.54 1.19
N GLY A 178 -8.30 -2.42 1.90
CA GLY A 178 -8.49 -1.07 1.35
C GLY A 178 -7.49 -0.62 0.27
N THR A 179 -6.52 -1.47 -0.08
CA THR A 179 -5.53 -1.24 -1.14
C THR A 179 -6.03 -1.69 -2.52
N SER A 180 -7.06 -2.55 -2.59
CA SER A 180 -7.51 -3.16 -3.86
C SER A 180 -8.59 -2.37 -4.60
N ALA A 181 -9.14 -1.32 -4.01
CA ALA A 181 -10.28 -0.60 -4.55
C ALA A 181 -9.95 0.36 -5.72
N GLN A 182 -8.68 0.75 -5.90
CA GLN A 182 -8.31 1.78 -6.90
C GLN A 182 -7.92 1.25 -8.29
N HIS A 183 -7.89 -0.07 -8.50
CA HIS A 183 -7.39 -0.62 -9.79
C HIS A 183 -8.49 -1.00 -10.78
N ARG A 184 -9.77 -0.73 -10.53
CA ARG A 184 -10.89 -1.13 -11.41
C ARG A 184 -11.83 -0.03 -11.88
N GLU A 185 -11.49 1.25 -11.73
CA GLU A 185 -12.19 2.33 -12.44
C GLU A 185 -11.45 2.75 -13.72
N ARG A 186 -11.33 1.82 -14.68
CA ARG A 186 -11.20 2.22 -16.08
C ARG A 186 -12.55 1.99 -16.76
N PRO A 187 -13.24 3.05 -17.19
CA PRO A 187 -14.51 2.91 -17.88
C PRO A 187 -14.30 2.24 -19.25
N ALA A 188 -15.12 1.25 -19.52
CA ALA A 188 -15.26 0.57 -20.82
C ALA A 188 -15.81 1.54 -21.88
N LYS A 189 -15.05 2.56 -22.29
CA LYS A 189 -15.44 3.53 -23.33
C LYS A 189 -14.60 3.52 -24.60
N GLU A 190 -13.57 2.69 -24.70
CA GLU A 190 -12.68 2.70 -25.88
C GLU A 190 -12.79 1.48 -26.82
N ARG A 191 -13.90 0.75 -26.79
CA ARG A 191 -14.10 -0.37 -27.75
C ARG A 191 -15.21 -0.15 -28.78
N ARG A 192 -15.59 1.11 -29.05
CA ARG A 192 -16.63 1.39 -30.06
C ARG A 192 -16.20 2.29 -31.21
N GLU A 193 -14.93 2.58 -31.39
CA GLU A 193 -14.45 3.41 -32.50
C GLU A 193 -13.46 2.69 -33.46
N MET A 194 -13.40 1.36 -33.45
CA MET A 194 -12.69 0.59 -34.47
C MET A 194 -13.55 -0.63 -34.87
N ALA A 195 -14.66 -0.38 -35.56
CA ALA A 195 -15.37 -1.33 -36.40
C ALA A 195 -16.07 -0.56 -37.52
#